data_5a4d9bfcd29c68a0e4f89506271f8764
#
_entry.id   5a4d9bfcd29c68a0e4f89506271f8764
#
_cell.length_a   1.000
_cell.length_b   1.000
_cell.length_c   1.000
_cell.angle_alpha   90.00
_cell.angle_beta   90.00
_cell.angle_gamma   90.00
#
_symmetry.space_group_name_H-M   'P 1'
#
loop_
_entity.id
_entity.type
_entity.pdbx_description
1 polymer ?
#
loop_
_entity_poly.entity_id
_entity_poly.type
_entity_poly.pdbx_seq_one_letter_code
_entity_poly.pdbx_strand_id
1 'polypeptide(L)'
;MTFSRQTFAEKGILQGDTVVWMIFIFLCLTSIIEVYSACSTMSYESGRYWAPVVEHGAYVLMGFILTWVIHLIPFRHFKILSVLGLHFFAYPLLVMALFTAKINDAGRWVTIGGKTIQPSEFAKIALVGFVAFVLASFRNEKGVSEKAFRLVALEILVTLCLIVTENASTAGII
;
A
#
# COMPACT_ATOMS: atom_id res chain seq x y z
N MET A 1 4.81 -20.53 -28.48
CA MET A 1 4.14 -20.88 -27.21
C MET A 1 2.83 -20.13 -27.15
N THR A 2 1.76 -20.84 -27.39
CA THR A 2 0.40 -20.32 -27.43
C THR A 2 -0.04 -19.99 -26.01
N PHE A 3 -0.10 -18.72 -25.68
CA PHE A 3 -0.73 -18.26 -24.44
C PHE A 3 -2.22 -18.56 -24.56
N SER A 4 -2.65 -19.64 -23.93
CA SER A 4 -4.04 -20.02 -23.80
C SER A 4 -4.82 -18.80 -23.30
N ARG A 5 -5.76 -18.33 -24.11
CA ARG A 5 -6.83 -17.45 -23.64
C ARG A 5 -7.64 -18.23 -22.62
N GLN A 6 -7.26 -18.14 -21.37
CA GLN A 6 -8.14 -18.56 -20.30
C GLN A 6 -9.38 -17.69 -20.41
N THR A 7 -10.42 -18.32 -20.81
CA THR A 7 -11.78 -17.86 -20.94
C THR A 7 -12.21 -17.11 -19.67
N PHE A 8 -12.69 -15.88 -19.84
CA PHE A 8 -13.38 -15.06 -18.84
C PHE A 8 -14.74 -15.66 -18.45
N ALA A 9 -14.73 -16.88 -17.92
CA ALA A 9 -15.93 -17.63 -17.60
C ALA A 9 -15.88 -18.27 -16.21
N GLU A 10 -15.53 -17.49 -15.19
CA GLU A 10 -16.03 -17.71 -13.85
C GLU A 10 -16.14 -16.32 -13.17
N LYS A 11 -17.29 -15.70 -13.33
CA LYS A 11 -17.69 -14.50 -12.60
C LYS A 11 -18.01 -14.88 -11.15
N GLY A 12 -17.00 -15.31 -10.39
CA GLY A 12 -17.08 -15.33 -8.95
C GLY A 12 -17.00 -13.91 -8.38
N ILE A 13 -17.60 -13.68 -7.24
CA ILE A 13 -17.54 -12.40 -6.49
C ILE A 13 -16.09 -12.02 -6.19
N LEU A 14 -15.20 -13.01 -6.03
CA LEU A 14 -13.76 -12.87 -5.84
C LEU A 14 -13.06 -13.38 -7.09
N GLN A 15 -12.72 -12.47 -8.00
CA GLN A 15 -11.90 -12.79 -9.17
C GLN A 15 -10.42 -12.89 -8.76
N GLY A 16 -9.64 -13.73 -9.44
CA GLY A 16 -8.20 -13.87 -9.21
C GLY A 16 -7.84 -15.14 -8.43
N ASP A 17 -6.66 -15.14 -7.83
CA ASP A 17 -6.14 -16.31 -7.12
C ASP A 17 -6.79 -16.47 -5.74
N THR A 18 -7.47 -17.58 -5.55
CA THR A 18 -8.15 -17.93 -4.28
C THR A 18 -7.16 -18.01 -3.11
N VAL A 19 -5.91 -18.43 -3.36
CA VAL A 19 -4.89 -18.53 -2.30
C VAL A 19 -4.56 -17.13 -1.76
N VAL A 20 -4.42 -16.14 -2.65
CA VAL A 20 -4.17 -14.74 -2.25
C VAL A 20 -5.33 -14.20 -1.40
N TRP A 21 -6.57 -14.48 -1.80
CA TRP A 21 -7.75 -14.08 -1.02
C TRP A 21 -7.80 -14.76 0.35
N MET A 22 -7.48 -16.05 0.43
CA MET A 22 -7.44 -16.77 1.71
C MET A 22 -6.38 -16.19 2.64
N ILE A 23 -5.17 -15.91 2.14
CA ILE A 23 -4.09 -15.27 2.92
C ILE A 23 -4.53 -13.89 3.40
N PHE A 24 -5.13 -13.08 2.54
CA PHE A 24 -5.61 -11.74 2.87
C PHE A 24 -6.66 -11.78 4.00
N ILE A 25 -7.67 -12.65 3.88
CA ILE A 25 -8.70 -12.83 4.91
C ILE A 25 -8.08 -13.30 6.23
N PHE A 26 -7.16 -14.27 6.16
CA PHE A 26 -6.45 -14.77 7.34
C PHE A 26 -5.68 -13.66 8.05
N LEU A 27 -4.96 -12.80 7.31
CA LEU A 27 -4.26 -11.66 7.89
C LEU A 27 -5.20 -10.63 8.50
N CYS A 28 -6.35 -10.36 7.88
CA CYS A 28 -7.38 -9.49 8.46
C CYS A 28 -7.90 -10.02 9.80
N LEU A 29 -8.19 -11.32 9.88
CA LEU A 29 -8.65 -11.96 11.11
C LEU A 29 -7.57 -11.93 12.19
N THR A 30 -6.32 -12.27 11.84
CA THR A 30 -5.18 -12.22 12.76
C THR A 30 -4.99 -10.82 13.32
N SER A 31 -5.08 -9.78 12.48
CA SER A 31 -4.95 -8.38 12.90
C SER A 31 -6.00 -7.97 13.95
N ILE A 32 -7.25 -8.43 13.80
CA ILE A 32 -8.31 -8.16 14.78
C ILE A 32 -8.01 -8.85 16.11
N ILE A 33 -7.52 -10.10 16.06
CA ILE A 33 -7.17 -10.87 17.27
C ILE A 33 -5.99 -10.23 18.00
N GLU A 34 -4.97 -9.75 17.26
CA GLU A 34 -3.80 -9.08 17.85
C GLU A 34 -4.20 -7.79 18.56
N VAL A 35 -5.05 -6.96 17.94
CA VAL A 35 -5.55 -5.72 18.57
C VAL A 35 -6.38 -6.04 19.80
N TYR A 36 -7.25 -7.05 19.74
CA TYR A 36 -7.99 -7.50 20.92
C TYR A 36 -7.07 -7.92 22.06
N SER A 37 -6.05 -8.72 21.76
CA SER A 37 -5.07 -9.17 22.74
C SER A 37 -4.28 -8.00 23.36
N ALA A 38 -3.80 -7.08 22.53
CA ALA A 38 -3.04 -5.91 22.97
C ALA A 38 -3.88 -4.96 23.85
N CYS A 39 -5.14 -4.73 23.46
CA CYS A 39 -6.03 -3.81 24.18
C CYS A 39 -6.60 -4.39 25.45
N SER A 40 -6.70 -5.71 25.57
CA SER A 40 -7.22 -6.37 26.77
C SER A 40 -6.39 -6.07 28.02
N THR A 41 -5.08 -5.90 27.86
CA THR A 41 -4.15 -5.58 28.97
C THR A 41 -4.16 -4.10 29.36
N MET A 42 -4.33 -3.19 28.39
CA MET A 42 -4.23 -1.73 28.60
C MET A 42 -5.55 -1.07 29.02
N SER A 43 -6.68 -1.65 28.65
CA SER A 43 -8.01 -1.04 28.84
C SER A 43 -8.80 -1.62 29.99
N TYR A 44 -8.22 -2.53 30.77
CA TYR A 44 -8.90 -3.14 31.92
C TYR A 44 -9.31 -2.11 32.98
N GLU A 45 -8.49 -1.06 33.15
CA GLU A 45 -8.73 0.04 34.08
C GLU A 45 -9.83 1.01 33.61
N SER A 46 -10.06 1.16 32.28
CA SER A 46 -11.03 2.14 31.74
C SER A 46 -12.42 1.55 31.43
N GLY A 47 -12.61 0.25 31.54
CA GLY A 47 -13.87 -0.44 31.25
C GLY A 47 -14.32 -0.42 29.79
N ARG A 48 -13.53 0.15 28.87
CA ARG A 48 -13.85 0.30 27.44
C ARG A 48 -12.95 -0.55 26.53
N TYR A 49 -12.68 -1.78 26.89
CA TYR A 49 -11.78 -2.67 26.14
C TYR A 49 -12.28 -3.00 24.71
N TRP A 50 -13.57 -2.86 24.44
CA TRP A 50 -14.13 -3.13 23.11
C TRP A 50 -13.97 -1.98 22.11
N ALA A 51 -13.83 -0.74 22.57
CA ALA A 51 -13.81 0.43 21.68
C ALA A 51 -12.66 0.39 20.66
N PRO A 52 -11.39 0.12 21.04
CA PRO A 52 -10.29 0.01 20.08
C PRO A 52 -10.46 -1.13 19.09
N VAL A 53 -11.05 -2.26 19.54
CA VAL A 53 -11.27 -3.44 18.67
C VAL A 53 -12.33 -3.14 17.61
N VAL A 54 -13.41 -2.47 18.00
CA VAL A 54 -14.48 -2.06 17.08
C VAL A 54 -13.97 -1.04 16.08
N GLU A 55 -13.19 -0.06 16.55
CA GLU A 55 -12.58 0.94 15.66
C GLU A 55 -11.61 0.29 14.66
N HIS A 56 -10.73 -0.59 15.12
CA HIS A 56 -9.82 -1.33 14.26
C HIS A 56 -10.57 -2.24 13.28
N GLY A 57 -11.58 -2.96 13.74
CA GLY A 57 -12.45 -3.79 12.89
C GLY A 57 -13.15 -2.98 11.79
N ALA A 58 -13.56 -1.75 12.09
CA ALA A 58 -14.15 -0.85 11.10
C ALA A 58 -13.11 -0.44 10.03
N TYR A 59 -11.84 -0.16 10.42
CA TYR A 59 -10.76 0.12 9.48
C TYR A 59 -10.42 -1.10 8.62
N VAL A 60 -10.36 -2.29 9.20
CA VAL A 60 -10.12 -3.54 8.46
C VAL A 60 -11.24 -3.79 7.45
N LEU A 61 -12.50 -3.61 7.86
CA LEU A 61 -13.65 -3.74 6.95
C LEU A 61 -13.60 -2.72 5.82
N MET A 62 -13.30 -1.46 6.13
CA MET A 62 -13.15 -0.42 5.11
C MET A 62 -12.01 -0.74 4.14
N GLY A 63 -10.87 -1.21 4.64
CA GLY A 63 -9.74 -1.67 3.82
C GLY A 63 -10.09 -2.87 2.95
N PHE A 64 -10.88 -3.81 3.46
CA PHE A 64 -11.38 -4.95 2.70
C PHE A 64 -12.29 -4.50 1.55
N ILE A 65 -13.25 -3.62 1.82
CA ILE A 65 -14.15 -3.06 0.80
C ILE A 65 -13.34 -2.30 -0.27
N LEU A 66 -12.37 -1.48 0.15
CA LEU A 66 -11.51 -0.74 -0.77
C LEU A 66 -10.70 -1.68 -1.66
N THR A 67 -10.09 -2.71 -1.11
CA THR A 67 -9.35 -3.73 -1.84
C THR A 67 -10.24 -4.45 -2.85
N TRP A 68 -11.46 -4.79 -2.45
CA TRP A 68 -12.43 -5.42 -3.33
C TRP A 68 -12.85 -4.49 -4.48
N VAL A 69 -13.11 -3.22 -4.21
CA VAL A 69 -13.44 -2.21 -5.24
C VAL A 69 -12.27 -2.02 -6.20
N ILE A 70 -11.04 -1.87 -5.69
CA ILE A 70 -9.83 -1.72 -6.49
C ILE A 70 -9.62 -2.95 -7.39
N HIS A 71 -9.88 -4.14 -6.87
CA HIS A 71 -9.78 -5.39 -7.61
C HIS A 71 -10.69 -5.45 -8.85
N LEU A 72 -11.82 -4.76 -8.84
CA LEU A 72 -12.74 -4.67 -9.98
C LEU A 72 -12.27 -3.70 -11.07
N ILE A 73 -11.27 -2.86 -10.80
CA ILE A 73 -10.77 -1.86 -11.74
C ILE A 73 -9.87 -2.53 -12.79
N PRO A 74 -10.11 -2.33 -14.10
CA PRO A 74 -9.27 -2.88 -15.16
C PRO A 74 -7.83 -2.35 -15.08
N PHE A 75 -6.84 -3.22 -15.29
CA PHE A 75 -5.41 -2.90 -15.22
C PHE A 75 -4.97 -1.68 -16.02
N ARG A 76 -5.63 -1.37 -17.13
CA ARG A 76 -5.31 -0.19 -17.96
C ARG A 76 -5.42 1.14 -17.21
N HIS A 77 -6.27 1.22 -16.18
CA HIS A 77 -6.43 2.44 -15.37
C HIS A 77 -5.33 2.56 -14.31
N PHE A 78 -4.76 1.45 -13.83
CA PHE A 78 -3.64 1.46 -12.89
C PHE A 78 -2.39 2.12 -13.45
N LYS A 79 -2.20 2.10 -14.78
CA LYS A 79 -1.13 2.81 -15.46
C LYS A 79 -1.10 4.30 -15.10
N ILE A 80 -2.23 4.97 -15.30
CA ILE A 80 -2.36 6.40 -15.02
C ILE A 80 -2.36 6.64 -13.52
N LEU A 81 -3.09 5.81 -12.77
CA LEU A 81 -3.21 5.92 -11.32
C LEU A 81 -1.87 5.77 -10.59
N SER A 82 -1.00 4.86 -11.02
CA SER A 82 0.31 4.67 -10.41
C SER A 82 1.27 5.83 -10.69
N VAL A 83 1.28 6.35 -11.93
CA VAL A 83 2.13 7.50 -12.27
C VAL A 83 1.66 8.76 -11.54
N LEU A 84 0.35 9.07 -11.61
CA LEU A 84 -0.21 10.24 -10.92
C LEU A 84 -0.14 10.07 -9.40
N GLY A 85 -0.41 8.87 -8.87
CA GLY A 85 -0.33 8.56 -7.45
C GLY A 85 1.07 8.75 -6.88
N LEU A 86 2.12 8.35 -7.61
CA LEU A 86 3.49 8.53 -7.17
C LEU A 86 3.91 10.01 -7.20
N HIS A 87 3.76 10.68 -8.33
CA HIS A 87 4.32 12.02 -8.54
C HIS A 87 3.47 13.14 -7.94
N PHE A 88 2.14 13.05 -8.03
CA PHE A 88 1.24 14.12 -7.60
C PHE A 88 0.65 13.90 -6.19
N PHE A 89 0.73 12.72 -5.66
CA PHE A 89 0.19 12.41 -4.34
C PHE A 89 1.28 11.98 -3.36
N ALA A 90 2.03 10.92 -3.66
CA ALA A 90 2.99 10.35 -2.71
C ALA A 90 4.19 11.27 -2.48
N TYR A 91 4.82 11.80 -3.53
CA TYR A 91 5.98 12.70 -3.38
C TYR A 91 5.64 14.02 -2.66
N PRO A 92 4.57 14.75 -3.00
CA PRO A 92 4.17 15.92 -2.22
C PRO A 92 3.89 15.63 -0.75
N LEU A 93 3.26 14.47 -0.45
CA LEU A 93 3.02 14.05 0.94
C LEU A 93 4.33 13.73 1.68
N LEU A 94 5.29 13.05 1.02
CA LEU A 94 6.61 12.80 1.60
C LEU A 94 7.36 14.10 1.87
N VAL A 95 7.37 15.01 0.90
CA VAL A 95 7.99 16.34 1.09
C VAL A 95 7.29 17.11 2.21
N MET A 96 5.98 17.07 2.29
CA MET A 96 5.23 17.71 3.38
C MET A 96 5.60 17.11 4.74
N ALA A 97 5.82 15.79 4.83
CA ALA A 97 6.23 15.14 6.07
C ALA A 97 7.59 15.64 6.58
N LEU A 98 8.54 15.94 5.68
CA LEU A 98 9.84 16.52 6.05
C LEU A 98 9.73 17.86 6.79
N PHE A 99 8.68 18.64 6.49
CA PHE A 99 8.44 19.95 7.11
C PHE A 99 7.46 19.90 8.28
N THR A 100 6.83 18.75 8.54
CA THR A 100 5.87 18.62 9.64
C THR A 100 6.61 18.40 10.97
N ALA A 101 6.06 18.97 12.04
CA ALA A 101 6.62 18.82 13.38
C ALA A 101 6.74 17.34 13.75
N LYS A 102 7.89 16.95 14.30
CA LYS A 102 8.15 15.58 14.72
C LYS A 102 7.19 15.17 15.83
N ILE A 103 6.39 14.13 15.59
CA ILE A 103 5.56 13.49 16.59
C ILE A 103 6.39 12.35 17.18
N ASN A 104 6.66 12.36 18.49
CA ASN A 104 7.52 11.38 19.17
C ASN A 104 8.92 11.23 18.55
N ASP A 105 9.58 12.36 18.24
CA ASP A 105 10.90 12.40 17.57
C ASP A 105 10.97 11.78 16.16
N ALA A 106 9.85 11.41 15.56
CA ALA A 106 9.78 10.88 14.23
C ALA A 106 8.96 11.78 13.31
N GLY A 107 9.61 12.42 12.33
CA GLY A 107 8.96 13.28 11.32
C GLY A 107 8.22 12.52 10.22
N ARG A 108 7.74 11.29 10.51
CA ARG A 108 7.15 10.37 9.52
C ARG A 108 5.63 10.40 9.42
N TRP A 109 4.97 11.25 10.22
CA TRP A 109 3.53 11.31 10.32
C TRP A 109 3.01 12.68 9.90
N VAL A 110 1.98 12.68 9.07
CA VAL A 110 1.23 13.91 8.70
C VAL A 110 -0.15 13.83 9.30
N THR A 111 -0.56 14.87 10.02
CA THR A 111 -1.90 14.94 10.61
C THR A 111 -2.84 15.68 9.67
N ILE A 112 -3.86 15.00 9.18
CA ILE A 112 -4.90 15.57 8.32
C ILE A 112 -6.25 15.31 8.98
N GLY A 113 -7.00 16.39 9.31
CA GLY A 113 -8.32 16.26 9.91
C GLY A 113 -8.35 15.55 11.26
N GLY A 114 -7.27 15.67 12.08
CA GLY A 114 -7.16 15.01 13.39
C GLY A 114 -6.74 13.54 13.33
N LYS A 115 -6.53 12.98 12.13
CA LYS A 115 -5.98 11.63 11.93
C LYS A 115 -4.55 11.69 11.40
N THR A 116 -3.68 10.82 11.92
CA THR A 116 -2.29 10.73 11.49
C THR A 116 -2.15 9.71 10.36
N ILE A 117 -1.47 10.12 9.30
CA ILE A 117 -1.22 9.29 8.11
C ILE A 117 0.30 9.23 7.92
N GLN A 118 0.80 8.06 7.54
CA GLN A 118 2.22 7.88 7.20
C GLN A 118 2.37 7.93 5.67
N PRO A 119 2.96 8.98 5.08
CA PRO A 119 3.08 9.16 3.64
C PRO A 119 3.87 8.04 2.95
N SER A 120 4.87 7.46 3.61
CA SER A 120 5.69 6.37 3.06
C SER A 120 4.88 5.11 2.74
N GLU A 121 3.74 4.85 3.40
CA GLU A 121 2.88 3.72 3.06
C GLU A 121 2.24 3.88 1.68
N PHE A 122 1.77 5.10 1.38
CA PHE A 122 1.23 5.42 0.05
C PHE A 122 2.32 5.41 -1.02
N ALA A 123 3.51 5.91 -0.69
CA ALA A 123 4.64 5.92 -1.62
C ALA A 123 5.08 4.50 -2.02
N LYS A 124 5.11 3.56 -1.10
CA LYS A 124 5.41 2.14 -1.40
C LYS A 124 4.43 1.55 -2.41
N ILE A 125 3.12 1.72 -2.16
CA ILE A 125 2.07 1.18 -3.05
C ILE A 125 2.18 1.82 -4.44
N ALA A 126 2.32 3.14 -4.50
CA ALA A 126 2.43 3.89 -5.75
C ALA A 126 3.70 3.51 -6.53
N LEU A 127 4.84 3.35 -5.83
CA LEU A 127 6.11 2.93 -6.42
C LEU A 127 6.02 1.53 -7.04
N VAL A 128 5.44 0.56 -6.33
CA VAL A 128 5.25 -0.81 -6.85
C VAL A 128 4.39 -0.78 -8.11
N GLY A 129 3.28 -0.02 -8.10
CA GLY A 129 2.44 0.15 -9.28
C GLY A 129 3.18 0.81 -10.45
N PHE A 130 4.00 1.84 -10.18
CA PHE A 130 4.82 2.51 -11.18
C PHE A 130 5.87 1.58 -11.79
N VAL A 131 6.61 0.84 -10.96
CA VAL A 131 7.61 -0.14 -11.41
C VAL A 131 6.96 -1.21 -12.29
N ALA A 132 5.85 -1.79 -11.85
CA ALA A 132 5.11 -2.78 -12.63
C ALA A 132 4.67 -2.22 -13.99
N PHE A 133 4.17 -0.98 -14.02
CA PHE A 133 3.78 -0.30 -15.25
C PHE A 133 4.97 -0.08 -16.19
N VAL A 134 6.11 0.44 -15.69
CA VAL A 134 7.29 0.71 -16.52
C VAL A 134 7.84 -0.58 -17.11
N LEU A 135 8.01 -1.62 -16.28
CA LEU A 135 8.52 -2.91 -16.74
C LEU A 135 7.60 -3.55 -17.81
N ALA A 136 6.28 -3.45 -17.63
CA ALA A 136 5.33 -3.96 -18.62
C ALA A 136 5.34 -3.16 -19.92
N SER A 137 5.45 -1.82 -19.84
CA SER A 137 5.39 -0.93 -21.00
C SER A 137 6.64 -0.96 -21.88
N PHE A 138 7.81 -1.23 -21.29
CA PHE A 138 9.11 -1.24 -21.97
C PHE A 138 9.65 -2.67 -22.19
N ARG A 139 8.76 -3.66 -22.15
CA ARG A 139 9.10 -5.06 -22.44
C ARG A 139 9.13 -5.29 -23.95
N ASN A 140 10.25 -5.80 -24.45
CA ASN A 140 10.46 -6.22 -25.82
C ASN A 140 10.65 -7.75 -25.91
N GLU A 141 10.75 -8.31 -27.12
CA GLU A 141 11.03 -9.74 -27.34
C GLU A 141 12.32 -10.20 -26.67
N LYS A 142 13.31 -9.31 -26.51
CA LYS A 142 14.61 -9.57 -25.87
C LYS A 142 14.60 -9.35 -24.34
N GLY A 143 13.44 -8.98 -23.75
CA GLY A 143 13.32 -8.67 -22.33
C GLY A 143 12.98 -7.21 -22.05
N VAL A 144 13.32 -6.73 -20.86
CA VAL A 144 13.10 -5.35 -20.45
C VAL A 144 14.21 -4.44 -20.97
N SER A 145 13.84 -3.27 -21.50
CA SER A 145 14.84 -2.33 -22.05
C SER A 145 15.70 -1.71 -20.94
N GLU A 146 16.96 -1.39 -21.28
CA GLU A 146 17.88 -0.70 -20.35
C GLU A 146 17.32 0.66 -19.88
N LYS A 147 16.55 1.34 -20.74
CA LYS A 147 15.87 2.60 -20.38
C LYS A 147 14.87 2.41 -19.25
N ALA A 148 14.10 1.30 -19.27
CA ALA A 148 13.14 0.99 -18.21
C ALA A 148 13.89 0.73 -16.89
N PHE A 149 14.98 -0.02 -16.93
CA PHE A 149 15.77 -0.29 -15.74
C PHE A 149 16.34 0.99 -15.11
N ARG A 150 16.91 1.89 -15.92
CA ARG A 150 17.40 3.18 -15.42
C ARG A 150 16.31 4.05 -14.81
N LEU A 151 15.12 4.08 -15.43
CA LEU A 151 13.99 4.85 -14.95
C LEU A 151 13.46 4.29 -13.61
N VAL A 152 13.34 2.98 -13.51
CA VAL A 152 12.95 2.30 -12.25
C VAL A 152 14.00 2.56 -11.15
N ALA A 153 15.28 2.42 -11.47
CA ALA A 153 16.35 2.65 -10.50
C ALA A 153 16.36 4.11 -10.00
N LEU A 154 16.10 5.07 -10.89
CA LEU A 154 16.00 6.48 -10.53
C LEU A 154 14.83 6.74 -9.57
N GLU A 155 13.64 6.20 -9.88
CA GLU A 155 12.45 6.39 -9.04
C GLU A 155 12.59 5.72 -7.68
N ILE A 156 13.18 4.53 -7.63
CA ILE A 156 13.52 3.88 -6.36
C ILE A 156 14.48 4.75 -5.55
N LEU A 157 15.55 5.27 -6.18
CA LEU A 157 16.54 6.11 -5.51
C LEU A 157 15.91 7.40 -4.96
N VAL A 158 15.07 8.08 -5.75
CA VAL A 158 14.36 9.30 -5.32
C VAL A 158 13.46 8.98 -4.12
N THR A 159 12.67 7.90 -4.20
CA THR A 159 11.79 7.48 -3.13
C THR A 159 12.57 7.12 -1.85
N LEU A 160 13.68 6.38 -1.99
CA LEU A 160 14.58 6.07 -0.88
C LEU A 160 15.15 7.32 -0.22
N CYS A 161 15.65 8.27 -0.99
CA CYS A 161 16.19 9.52 -0.47
C CYS A 161 15.15 10.31 0.34
N LEU A 162 13.89 10.31 -0.09
CA LEU A 162 12.81 10.98 0.63
C LEU A 162 12.40 10.26 1.92
N ILE A 163 12.44 8.91 1.93
CA ILE A 163 11.98 8.11 3.06
C ILE A 163 13.08 7.90 4.11
N VAL A 164 14.35 7.75 3.70
CA VAL A 164 15.45 7.41 4.62
C VAL A 164 15.64 8.41 5.73
N THR A 165 15.40 9.68 5.44
CA THR A 165 15.52 10.79 6.41
C THR A 165 14.48 10.72 7.52
N GLU A 166 13.35 10.07 7.27
CA GLU A 166 12.23 9.97 8.20
C GLU A 166 12.10 8.57 8.82
N ASN A 167 12.39 7.53 8.05
CA ASN A 167 12.19 6.15 8.46
C ASN A 167 13.16 5.20 7.74
N ALA A 168 14.35 5.01 8.34
CA ALA A 168 15.37 4.11 7.81
C ALA A 168 14.89 2.66 7.68
N SER A 169 14.01 2.19 8.60
CA SER A 169 13.45 0.83 8.54
C SER A 169 12.55 0.64 7.31
N THR A 170 11.72 1.63 7.01
CA THR A 170 10.84 1.60 5.83
C THR A 170 11.66 1.70 4.53
N ALA A 171 12.72 2.50 4.51
CA ALA A 171 13.63 2.60 3.38
C ALA A 171 14.34 1.25 3.08
N GLY A 172 14.64 0.46 4.11
CA GLY A 172 15.25 -0.86 3.94
C GLY A 172 14.32 -1.95 3.37
N ILE A 173 13.02 -1.68 3.25
CA ILE A 173 12.01 -2.61 2.69
C ILE A 173 11.79 -2.34 1.18
N ILE A 174 12.12 -1.16 0.67
CA ILE A 174 11.99 -0.76 -0.74
C ILE A 174 13.17 -1.28 -1.56
#